data_7e3a66e5855c918703a17429ff442d97
#
_entry.id   7e3a66e5855c918703a17429ff442d97
#
_cell.length_a   1.000
_cell.length_b   1.000
_cell.length_c   1.000
_cell.angle_alpha   90.00
_cell.angle_beta   90.00
_cell.angle_gamma   90.00
#
_symmetry.space_group_name_H-M   'P 1'
#
loop_
_entity.id
_entity.type
_entity.pdbx_description
1 polymer ?
#
loop_
_entity_poly.entity_id
_entity_poly.type
_entity_poly.pdbx_seq_one_letter_code
_entity_poly.pdbx_strand_id
1 'polypeptide(L)'
;MMLAACGSSSNKSPGSSLGEFTTEVSTVVDASSTTSAVETSTTVVDATSTTFAVATTVPIGASITMRPDGVGDALFGAEPEGVISYLRGLLGPPSTDTGWVSAVQRTCPGTEVRNVTWGDLSLLFGDQSNVSSQRRHFFSWSYGPPAGEVISPFGLTTAAPALIGIGSTVSQLRAAYPSAVIFAGDDLVGPWATITPGLLAYITNTGPAGVVTSFVGGTACGE
;
A
#
# COMPACT_ATOMS: atom_id res chain seq x y z
N MET A 1 13.50 56.27 -2.77
CA MET A 1 13.25 57.06 -1.57
C MET A 1 11.88 56.69 -1.04
N MET A 2 11.83 55.83 -0.06
CA MET A 2 10.90 55.80 1.08
C MET A 2 11.13 54.52 1.85
N LEU A 3 11.62 54.67 3.04
CA LEU A 3 11.75 53.65 4.11
C LEU A 3 10.45 53.59 4.90
N ALA A 4 10.11 52.39 5.38
CA ALA A 4 9.40 52.17 6.65
C ALA A 4 9.19 50.65 6.77
N ALA A 5 9.31 49.98 7.89
CA ALA A 5 9.69 50.16 9.25
C ALA A 5 9.38 48.81 9.93
N CYS A 6 10.21 48.41 10.87
CA CYS A 6 10.17 47.24 11.73
C CYS A 6 8.84 47.04 12.47
N GLY A 7 8.48 45.78 12.69
CA GLY A 7 7.47 45.34 13.65
C GLY A 7 7.87 44.04 14.31
N SER A 8 8.70 44.12 15.39
CA SER A 8 8.95 42.99 16.30
C SER A 8 7.74 42.81 17.22
N SER A 9 7.21 41.60 17.29
CA SER A 9 6.30 41.21 18.37
C SER A 9 6.81 39.92 19.03
N SER A 10 7.44 40.16 20.18
CA SER A 10 7.72 39.13 21.18
C SER A 10 6.41 38.71 21.84
N ASN A 11 6.09 37.43 21.87
CA ASN A 11 5.08 36.92 22.79
C ASN A 11 5.64 35.77 23.62
N LYS A 12 5.59 36.06 24.90
CA LYS A 12 6.00 35.35 26.11
C LYS A 12 5.23 34.02 26.23
N SER A 13 5.95 32.95 26.60
CA SER A 13 5.39 31.74 27.22
C SER A 13 4.82 32.02 28.61
N PRO A 14 3.83 31.29 29.04
CA PRO A 14 3.77 30.82 30.42
C PRO A 14 3.58 29.29 30.50
N GLY A 15 4.44 28.63 31.26
CA GLY A 15 4.06 28.18 32.59
C GLY A 15 3.69 26.71 32.62
N SER A 16 4.62 25.91 33.12
CA SER A 16 4.55 24.54 33.59
C SER A 16 3.28 24.20 34.39
N SER A 17 2.75 23.01 34.17
CA SER A 17 2.01 22.27 35.21
C SER A 17 2.36 20.78 35.07
N LEU A 18 3.17 20.33 36.02
CA LEU A 18 3.42 18.92 36.33
C LEU A 18 2.16 18.35 36.99
N GLY A 19 1.55 17.36 36.33
CA GLY A 19 0.53 16.50 36.94
C GLY A 19 1.16 15.17 37.29
N GLU A 20 1.35 14.96 38.60
CA GLU A 20 1.67 13.64 39.14
C GLU A 20 0.50 12.68 38.90
N PHE A 21 0.80 11.55 38.30
CA PHE A 21 -0.11 10.40 38.30
C PHE A 21 0.43 9.33 39.24
N THR A 22 -0.29 9.16 40.32
CA THR A 22 -0.14 8.13 41.33
C THR A 22 -0.36 6.73 40.76
N THR A 23 0.59 5.87 41.05
CA THR A 23 0.56 4.41 40.83
C THR A 23 -0.46 3.77 41.77
N GLU A 24 -1.51 3.18 41.24
CA GLU A 24 -2.32 2.22 42.00
C GLU A 24 -1.87 0.80 41.68
N VAL A 25 -1.35 0.18 42.72
CA VAL A 25 -1.05 -1.26 42.80
C VAL A 25 -2.36 -1.97 43.14
N SER A 26 -2.83 -2.85 42.26
CA SER A 26 -3.92 -3.77 42.56
C SER A 26 -3.42 -5.17 42.68
N THR A 27 -3.69 -5.71 43.82
CA THR A 27 -3.27 -6.97 44.41
C THR A 27 -3.90 -8.19 43.74
N VAL A 28 -3.10 -9.19 43.63
CA VAL A 28 -3.27 -10.65 43.49
C VAL A 28 -4.54 -11.21 44.14
N VAL A 29 -5.24 -12.04 43.39
CA VAL A 29 -6.11 -13.07 43.95
C VAL A 29 -5.70 -14.44 43.42
N ASP A 30 -5.25 -15.21 44.36
CA ASP A 30 -4.92 -16.63 44.31
C ASP A 30 -6.20 -17.46 44.16
N ALA A 31 -6.22 -18.42 43.29
CA ALA A 31 -7.27 -19.48 43.31
C ALA A 31 -6.70 -20.82 42.81
N SER A 32 -6.29 -21.56 43.76
CA SER A 32 -6.43 -23.02 43.99
C SER A 32 -6.51 -23.98 42.81
N SER A 33 -5.55 -24.84 42.90
CA SER A 33 -5.38 -26.17 42.34
C SER A 33 -6.62 -27.06 42.30
N THR A 34 -6.78 -27.81 41.21
CA THR A 34 -7.37 -29.16 41.28
C THR A 34 -6.53 -30.08 40.37
N THR A 35 -5.79 -30.94 41.01
CA THR A 35 -5.06 -32.08 40.47
C THR A 35 -6.07 -33.17 40.11
N SER A 36 -6.10 -33.60 38.85
CA SER A 36 -6.64 -34.88 38.43
C SER A 36 -5.57 -35.67 37.70
N ALA A 37 -5.07 -36.69 38.33
CA ALA A 37 -4.22 -37.68 37.73
C ALA A 37 -5.06 -38.55 36.79
N VAL A 38 -4.62 -38.74 35.57
CA VAL A 38 -5.06 -39.85 34.69
C VAL A 38 -3.86 -40.51 34.10
N GLU A 39 -3.92 -41.81 34.11
CA GLU A 39 -2.91 -42.80 33.93
C GLU A 39 -2.23 -42.79 32.54
N THR A 40 -0.98 -43.14 32.58
CA THR A 40 -0.07 -43.34 31.47
C THR A 40 -0.47 -44.53 30.62
N SER A 41 -0.78 -44.33 29.35
CA SER A 41 -0.72 -45.35 28.32
C SER A 41 0.33 -44.95 27.29
N THR A 42 1.48 -45.55 27.36
CA THR A 42 2.57 -45.37 26.38
C THR A 42 2.26 -46.17 25.13
N THR A 43 1.83 -45.47 24.09
CA THR A 43 1.86 -46.01 22.73
C THR A 43 2.94 -45.24 21.96
N VAL A 44 4.03 -45.91 21.67
CA VAL A 44 5.08 -45.42 20.79
C VAL A 44 4.52 -45.40 19.37
N VAL A 45 4.26 -44.24 18.84
CA VAL A 45 3.95 -44.06 17.42
C VAL A 45 5.11 -43.33 16.79
N ASP A 46 5.67 -44.04 15.80
CA ASP A 46 6.75 -43.60 14.94
C ASP A 46 6.44 -42.18 14.36
N ALA A 47 7.28 -41.21 14.69
CA ALA A 47 7.09 -39.82 14.25
C ALA A 47 7.60 -39.66 12.83
N THR A 48 6.74 -39.94 11.86
CA THR A 48 6.93 -39.43 10.49
C THR A 48 6.67 -37.93 10.54
N SER A 49 7.73 -37.11 10.54
CA SER A 49 7.66 -35.66 10.44
C SER A 49 7.07 -35.28 9.10
N THR A 50 5.76 -35.11 9.07
CA THR A 50 5.08 -34.45 7.95
C THR A 50 5.16 -32.96 8.20
N THR A 51 6.10 -32.30 7.52
CA THR A 51 6.16 -30.83 7.47
C THR A 51 4.89 -30.36 6.76
N PHE A 52 3.89 -29.96 7.52
CA PHE A 52 2.74 -29.25 6.97
C PHE A 52 3.22 -27.87 6.54
N ALA A 53 3.29 -27.64 5.22
CA ALA A 53 3.32 -26.30 4.69
C ALA A 53 2.06 -25.60 5.21
N VAL A 54 2.24 -24.61 6.07
CA VAL A 54 1.17 -23.71 6.49
C VAL A 54 0.78 -22.96 5.22
N ALA A 55 -0.26 -23.43 4.55
CA ALA A 55 -0.92 -22.64 3.52
C ALA A 55 -1.44 -21.39 4.22
N THR A 56 -0.79 -20.25 3.97
CA THR A 56 -1.29 -18.94 4.37
C THR A 56 -2.58 -18.72 3.62
N THR A 57 -3.71 -19.06 4.25
CA THR A 57 -5.03 -18.78 3.70
C THR A 57 -5.18 -17.28 3.71
N VAL A 58 -5.00 -16.66 2.54
CA VAL A 58 -5.40 -15.26 2.30
C VAL A 58 -6.90 -15.18 2.60
N PRO A 59 -7.36 -14.23 3.42
CA PRO A 59 -8.79 -14.07 3.68
C PRO A 59 -9.51 -13.87 2.36
N ILE A 60 -10.33 -14.84 1.97
CA ILE A 60 -11.22 -14.73 0.82
C ILE A 60 -12.27 -13.68 1.20
N GLY A 61 -12.12 -12.43 0.74
CA GLY A 61 -13.15 -11.44 0.96
C GLY A 61 -12.76 -9.96 0.88
N ALA A 62 -11.51 -9.58 0.99
CA ALA A 62 -11.12 -8.18 0.85
C ALA A 62 -10.75 -7.90 -0.62
N SER A 63 -11.75 -7.56 -1.44
CA SER A 63 -11.50 -7.01 -2.77
C SER A 63 -10.99 -5.58 -2.61
N ILE A 64 -9.69 -5.38 -2.68
CA ILE A 64 -9.11 -4.04 -2.69
C ILE A 64 -9.27 -3.47 -4.10
N THR A 65 -9.90 -2.32 -4.18
CA THR A 65 -10.18 -1.64 -5.46
C THR A 65 -9.04 -0.71 -5.83
N MET A 66 -8.56 -0.83 -7.06
CA MET A 66 -7.62 0.13 -7.65
C MET A 66 -8.36 1.40 -8.08
N ARG A 67 -7.88 2.55 -7.66
CA ARG A 67 -8.51 3.86 -7.88
C ARG A 67 -7.50 4.87 -8.43
N PRO A 68 -7.95 5.86 -9.22
CA PRO A 68 -7.07 6.93 -9.70
C PRO A 68 -6.54 7.84 -8.57
N ASP A 69 -7.20 7.83 -7.42
CA ASP A 69 -6.93 8.66 -6.25
C ASP A 69 -6.47 7.87 -5.02
N GLY A 70 -6.20 6.55 -5.17
CA GLY A 70 -5.78 5.71 -4.05
C GLY A 70 -5.95 4.21 -4.28
N VAL A 71 -5.93 3.43 -3.20
CA VAL A 71 -6.11 1.97 -3.17
C VAL A 71 -7.08 1.60 -2.05
N GLY A 72 -8.20 0.99 -2.39
CA GLY A 72 -9.28 0.73 -1.43
C GLY A 72 -9.76 2.03 -0.79
N ASP A 73 -9.75 2.10 0.54
CA ASP A 73 -10.11 3.31 1.29
C ASP A 73 -8.91 4.23 1.57
N ALA A 74 -7.69 3.81 1.22
CA ALA A 74 -6.49 4.64 1.34
C ALA A 74 -6.41 5.62 0.17
N LEU A 75 -6.69 6.91 0.42
CA LEU A 75 -6.66 7.97 -0.57
C LEU A 75 -5.31 8.69 -0.59
N PHE A 76 -4.93 9.26 -1.71
CA PHE A 76 -3.77 10.14 -1.81
C PHE A 76 -3.89 11.33 -0.85
N GLY A 77 -2.77 11.72 -0.26
CA GLY A 77 -2.73 12.71 0.82
C GLY A 77 -2.91 12.12 2.22
N ALA A 78 -3.28 10.86 2.37
CA ALA A 78 -3.40 10.20 3.67
C ALA A 78 -2.04 10.02 4.34
N GLU A 79 -2.05 9.97 5.66
CA GLU A 79 -0.87 9.79 6.50
C GLU A 79 -0.31 8.36 6.34
N PRO A 80 1.03 8.19 6.18
CA PRO A 80 1.65 6.91 5.82
C PRO A 80 1.33 5.75 6.76
N GLU A 81 1.46 5.95 8.08
CA GLU A 81 1.26 4.86 9.04
C GLU A 81 -0.20 4.39 9.09
N GLY A 82 -1.15 5.31 8.86
CA GLY A 82 -2.58 4.99 8.73
C GLY A 82 -2.84 4.09 7.52
N VAL A 83 -2.26 4.43 6.36
CA VAL A 83 -2.38 3.64 5.12
C VAL A 83 -1.72 2.27 5.30
N ILE A 84 -0.51 2.22 5.85
CA ILE A 84 0.22 0.96 6.09
C ILE A 84 -0.57 0.07 7.06
N SER A 85 -1.11 0.63 8.13
CA SER A 85 -1.93 -0.10 9.11
C SER A 85 -3.20 -0.67 8.48
N TYR A 86 -3.88 0.13 7.66
CA TYR A 86 -5.07 -0.30 6.91
C TYR A 86 -4.76 -1.50 6.00
N LEU A 87 -3.73 -1.40 5.14
CA LEU A 87 -3.37 -2.50 4.24
C LEU A 87 -2.80 -3.72 4.97
N ARG A 88 -2.07 -3.51 6.07
CA ARG A 88 -1.64 -4.61 6.94
C ARG A 88 -2.82 -5.40 7.50
N GLY A 89 -3.91 -4.71 7.84
CA GLY A 89 -5.15 -5.37 8.30
C GLY A 89 -5.81 -6.23 7.23
N LEU A 90 -5.67 -5.86 5.96
CA LEU A 90 -6.28 -6.57 4.83
C LEU A 90 -5.37 -7.65 4.21
N LEU A 91 -4.08 -7.34 4.06
CA LEU A 91 -3.11 -8.14 3.30
C LEU A 91 -2.08 -8.86 4.18
N GLY A 92 -2.09 -8.61 5.49
CA GLY A 92 -1.02 -9.06 6.39
C GLY A 92 0.18 -8.11 6.38
N PRO A 93 1.32 -8.53 6.94
CA PRO A 93 2.52 -7.71 6.98
C PRO A 93 3.05 -7.43 5.57
N PRO A 94 3.65 -6.24 5.32
CA PRO A 94 4.29 -5.95 4.05
C PRO A 94 5.46 -6.89 3.79
N SER A 95 5.71 -7.20 2.52
CA SER A 95 6.85 -8.01 2.09
C SER A 95 8.16 -7.21 2.15
N THR A 96 8.10 -5.91 1.84
CA THR A 96 9.24 -5.01 1.99
C THR A 96 8.79 -3.62 2.46
N ASP A 97 9.70 -2.91 3.12
CA ASP A 97 9.56 -1.55 3.55
C ASP A 97 10.95 -0.90 3.57
N THR A 98 11.15 0.09 2.73
CA THR A 98 12.46 0.76 2.60
C THR A 98 12.78 1.69 3.77
N GLY A 99 11.79 2.00 4.62
CA GLY A 99 11.88 3.18 5.47
C GLY A 99 11.98 4.46 4.62
N TRP A 100 12.23 5.58 5.29
CA TRP A 100 12.43 6.87 4.64
C TRP A 100 13.85 6.97 4.07
N VAL A 101 13.95 7.21 2.75
CA VAL A 101 15.20 7.38 2.01
C VAL A 101 15.16 8.69 1.24
N SER A 102 16.33 9.18 0.79
CA SER A 102 16.42 10.42 0.00
C SER A 102 15.64 10.28 -1.32
N ALA A 103 14.73 11.22 -1.58
CA ALA A 103 13.94 11.29 -2.80
C ALA A 103 14.80 11.46 -4.06
N VAL A 104 15.94 12.15 -3.96
CA VAL A 104 16.89 12.38 -5.06
C VAL A 104 17.41 11.06 -5.62
N GLN A 105 17.65 10.05 -4.78
CA GLN A 105 18.13 8.74 -5.21
C GLN A 105 17.09 7.95 -6.01
N ARG A 106 15.82 8.33 -5.91
CA ARG A 106 14.67 7.67 -6.56
C ARG A 106 14.03 8.54 -7.65
N THR A 107 14.67 9.66 -8.00
CA THR A 107 14.13 10.62 -8.97
C THR A 107 12.68 11.07 -8.62
N CYS A 108 12.37 11.12 -7.33
CA CYS A 108 11.07 11.55 -6.80
C CYS A 108 11.12 13.04 -6.43
N PRO A 109 9.98 13.74 -6.49
CA PRO A 109 9.88 15.09 -5.94
C PRO A 109 10.03 15.07 -4.41
N GLY A 110 10.49 16.21 -3.86
CA GLY A 110 10.66 16.38 -2.42
C GLY A 110 12.02 15.99 -1.87
N THR A 111 12.10 15.75 -0.58
CA THR A 111 13.35 15.46 0.14
C THR A 111 13.47 13.99 0.50
N GLU A 112 12.38 13.31 0.76
CA GLU A 112 12.36 11.92 1.17
C GLU A 112 11.19 11.14 0.59
N VAL A 113 11.39 9.84 0.45
CA VAL A 113 10.41 8.89 -0.07
C VAL A 113 10.51 7.57 0.68
N ARG A 114 9.40 6.87 0.80
CA ARG A 114 9.33 5.51 1.37
C ARG A 114 8.49 4.64 0.44
N ASN A 115 8.99 3.43 0.15
CA ASN A 115 8.27 2.43 -0.61
C ASN A 115 7.91 1.27 0.30
N VAL A 116 6.64 0.86 0.29
CA VAL A 116 6.15 -0.29 1.05
C VAL A 116 5.40 -1.22 0.10
N THR A 117 5.74 -2.52 0.09
CA THR A 117 5.18 -3.48 -0.86
C THR A 117 4.47 -4.65 -0.18
N TRP A 118 3.45 -5.18 -0.86
CA TRP A 118 2.73 -6.42 -0.56
C TRP A 118 2.70 -7.27 -1.83
N GLY A 119 3.67 -8.15 -2.02
CA GLY A 119 3.84 -8.86 -3.29
C GLY A 119 3.98 -7.87 -4.44
N ASP A 120 3.07 -7.91 -5.41
CA ASP A 120 3.08 -7.04 -6.60
C ASP A 120 2.42 -5.67 -6.37
N LEU A 121 1.87 -5.39 -5.19
CA LEU A 121 1.35 -4.08 -4.83
C LEU A 121 2.43 -3.25 -4.15
N SER A 122 2.78 -2.11 -4.72
CA SER A 122 3.77 -1.17 -4.20
C SER A 122 3.11 0.18 -3.94
N LEU A 123 3.34 0.76 -2.77
CA LEU A 123 2.87 2.08 -2.38
C LEU A 123 4.05 3.03 -2.17
N LEU A 124 3.94 4.24 -2.69
CA LEU A 124 4.91 5.30 -2.51
C LEU A 124 4.36 6.41 -1.61
N PHE A 125 5.19 6.77 -0.63
CA PHE A 125 4.95 7.88 0.29
C PHE A 125 6.09 8.88 0.15
N GLY A 126 5.80 10.17 0.28
CA GLY A 126 6.80 11.23 0.19
C GLY A 126 6.31 12.51 0.84
N ASP A 127 7.15 13.52 0.86
CA ASP A 127 6.85 14.83 1.45
C ASP A 127 6.45 15.88 0.41
N GLN A 128 6.47 15.52 -0.89
CA GLN A 128 6.12 16.41 -2.00
C GLN A 128 5.38 15.65 -3.10
N SER A 129 4.21 16.13 -3.50
CA SER A 129 3.47 15.66 -4.68
C SER A 129 2.50 16.76 -5.16
N ASN A 130 1.70 16.45 -6.20
CA ASN A 130 0.60 17.31 -6.65
C ASN A 130 -0.58 17.39 -5.66
N VAL A 131 -0.64 16.49 -4.67
CA VAL A 131 -1.71 16.42 -3.66
C VAL A 131 -1.35 17.20 -2.41
N SER A 132 -0.08 17.17 -2.01
CA SER A 132 0.41 17.82 -0.78
C SER A 132 1.89 18.13 -0.86
N SER A 133 2.34 19.10 -0.04
CA SER A 133 3.74 19.47 0.11
C SER A 133 4.11 19.63 1.58
N GLN A 134 5.40 19.44 1.90
CA GLN A 134 5.97 19.61 3.24
C GLN A 134 5.36 18.69 4.33
N ARG A 135 4.70 17.64 3.92
CA ARG A 135 4.11 16.65 4.83
C ARG A 135 4.19 15.27 4.20
N ARG A 136 4.66 14.28 4.93
CA ARG A 136 4.67 12.88 4.50
C ARG A 136 3.26 12.40 4.24
N HIS A 137 3.02 11.85 3.06
CA HIS A 137 1.71 11.39 2.62
C HIS A 137 1.82 10.31 1.56
N PHE A 138 0.76 9.54 1.39
CA PHE A 138 0.58 8.60 0.29
C PHE A 138 0.28 9.36 -1.00
N PHE A 139 0.98 9.06 -2.11
CA PHE A 139 0.78 9.81 -3.36
C PHE A 139 0.81 8.97 -4.64
N SER A 140 1.25 7.71 -4.57
CA SER A 140 1.30 6.84 -5.74
C SER A 140 1.27 5.38 -5.34
N TRP A 141 0.77 4.55 -6.24
CA TRP A 141 0.83 3.10 -6.12
C TRP A 141 1.05 2.46 -7.49
N SER A 142 1.64 1.28 -7.49
CA SER A 142 1.72 0.40 -8.65
C SER A 142 1.28 -1.00 -8.27
N TYR A 143 0.68 -1.71 -9.22
CA TYR A 143 0.25 -3.08 -9.05
C TYR A 143 0.55 -3.90 -10.29
N GLY A 144 1.34 -4.93 -10.12
CA GLY A 144 1.78 -5.84 -11.16
C GLY A 144 3.28 -6.11 -11.08
N PRO A 145 3.73 -7.24 -11.65
CA PRO A 145 5.12 -7.62 -11.63
C PRO A 145 5.96 -6.60 -12.41
N PRO A 146 7.18 -6.30 -11.96
CA PRO A 146 8.14 -5.62 -12.80
C PRO A 146 8.43 -6.49 -14.02
N ALA A 147 8.07 -6.01 -15.19
CA ALA A 147 8.33 -6.58 -16.52
C ALA A 147 8.44 -8.11 -16.62
N GLY A 148 7.35 -8.80 -16.91
CA GLY A 148 7.40 -10.13 -17.54
C GLY A 148 6.74 -11.30 -16.82
N GLU A 149 6.43 -11.25 -15.56
CA GLU A 149 5.72 -12.32 -14.87
C GLU A 149 4.30 -11.89 -14.45
N VAL A 150 3.31 -12.62 -14.92
CA VAL A 150 1.91 -12.35 -14.58
C VAL A 150 1.55 -13.19 -13.36
N ILE A 151 1.85 -12.69 -12.19
CA ILE A 151 1.39 -13.30 -10.93
C ILE A 151 0.77 -12.21 -10.08
N SER A 152 -0.56 -12.24 -9.95
CA SER A 152 -1.28 -11.35 -9.05
C SER A 152 -1.84 -12.18 -7.89
N PRO A 153 -1.19 -12.18 -6.72
CA PRO A 153 -1.66 -12.96 -5.58
C PRO A 153 -2.95 -12.41 -4.97
N PHE A 154 -3.28 -11.14 -5.19
CA PHE A 154 -4.38 -10.47 -4.47
C PHE A 154 -5.62 -10.20 -5.34
N GLY A 155 -5.55 -10.42 -6.67
CA GLY A 155 -6.68 -10.23 -7.55
C GLY A 155 -7.29 -8.83 -7.53
N LEU A 156 -6.45 -7.78 -7.36
CA LEU A 156 -6.91 -6.40 -7.38
C LEU A 156 -7.53 -6.05 -8.73
N THR A 157 -8.66 -5.34 -8.66
CA THR A 157 -9.39 -4.87 -9.84
C THR A 157 -9.77 -3.41 -9.68
N THR A 158 -10.14 -2.78 -10.79
CA THR A 158 -10.85 -1.50 -10.74
C THR A 158 -12.24 -1.67 -10.13
N ALA A 159 -12.89 -0.56 -9.78
CA ALA A 159 -14.22 -0.58 -9.17
C ALA A 159 -15.27 -1.26 -10.06
N ALA A 160 -16.26 -1.89 -9.43
CA ALA A 160 -17.45 -2.36 -10.12
C ALA A 160 -18.18 -1.20 -10.84
N PRO A 161 -18.83 -1.46 -11.98
CA PRO A 161 -19.04 -2.76 -12.62
C PRO A 161 -17.89 -3.20 -13.54
N ALA A 162 -16.86 -2.37 -13.71
CA ALA A 162 -15.80 -2.58 -14.70
C ALA A 162 -14.92 -3.80 -14.39
N LEU A 163 -14.48 -3.97 -13.14
CA LEU A 163 -13.68 -5.09 -12.63
C LEU A 163 -12.50 -5.48 -13.54
N ILE A 164 -11.78 -4.48 -14.08
CA ILE A 164 -10.58 -4.70 -14.88
C ILE A 164 -9.40 -4.96 -13.94
N GLY A 165 -8.70 -6.07 -14.17
CA GLY A 165 -7.51 -6.49 -13.43
C GLY A 165 -6.40 -6.94 -14.37
N ILE A 166 -5.30 -7.43 -13.81
CA ILE A 166 -4.20 -8.04 -14.57
C ILE A 166 -4.75 -9.24 -15.34
N GLY A 167 -4.34 -9.40 -16.60
CA GLY A 167 -4.86 -10.41 -17.51
C GLY A 167 -6.15 -10.02 -18.24
N SER A 168 -6.82 -8.93 -17.86
CA SER A 168 -7.96 -8.42 -18.65
C SER A 168 -7.51 -8.01 -20.04
N THR A 169 -8.33 -8.32 -21.07
CA THR A 169 -7.98 -7.96 -22.44
C THR A 169 -8.22 -6.47 -22.72
N VAL A 170 -7.52 -5.93 -23.71
CA VAL A 170 -7.75 -4.58 -24.25
C VAL A 170 -9.20 -4.40 -24.71
N SER A 171 -9.82 -5.46 -25.26
CA SER A 171 -11.23 -5.46 -25.61
C SER A 171 -12.13 -5.25 -24.39
N GLN A 172 -11.87 -5.97 -23.29
CA GLN A 172 -12.59 -5.82 -22.03
C GLN A 172 -12.37 -4.44 -21.41
N LEU A 173 -11.12 -3.94 -21.43
CA LEU A 173 -10.78 -2.61 -20.94
C LEU A 173 -11.56 -1.53 -21.69
N ARG A 174 -11.60 -1.58 -23.02
CA ARG A 174 -12.37 -0.63 -23.85
C ARG A 174 -13.87 -0.72 -23.62
N ALA A 175 -14.39 -1.91 -23.41
CA ALA A 175 -15.82 -2.10 -23.12
C ALA A 175 -16.19 -1.51 -21.74
N ALA A 176 -15.32 -1.70 -20.76
CA ALA A 176 -15.53 -1.18 -19.40
C ALA A 176 -15.27 0.34 -19.30
N TYR A 177 -14.31 0.83 -20.07
CA TYR A 177 -13.89 2.25 -20.09
C TYR A 177 -13.85 2.77 -21.53
N PRO A 178 -14.99 3.14 -22.12
CA PRO A 178 -15.06 3.59 -23.53
C PRO A 178 -14.21 4.83 -23.81
N SER A 179 -13.93 5.64 -22.79
CA SER A 179 -13.08 6.86 -22.88
C SER A 179 -11.59 6.59 -22.70
N ALA A 180 -11.19 5.31 -22.45
CA ALA A 180 -9.79 4.99 -22.29
C ALA A 180 -9.00 5.24 -23.58
N VAL A 181 -7.85 5.90 -23.45
CA VAL A 181 -6.96 6.19 -24.57
C VAL A 181 -5.79 5.22 -24.52
N ILE A 182 -5.54 4.54 -25.64
CA ILE A 182 -4.49 3.53 -25.76
C ILE A 182 -3.34 4.09 -26.60
N PHE A 183 -2.13 3.92 -26.12
CA PHE A 183 -0.88 4.37 -26.73
C PHE A 183 -0.03 3.15 -27.07
N ALA A 184 0.64 3.22 -28.22
CA ALA A 184 1.54 2.16 -28.64
C ALA A 184 2.82 2.09 -27.81
N GLY A 185 3.17 3.21 -27.17
CA GLY A 185 4.46 3.33 -26.50
C GLY A 185 5.63 3.40 -27.50
N ASP A 186 6.81 3.22 -26.96
CA ASP A 186 8.07 3.12 -27.70
C ASP A 186 8.91 1.94 -27.18
N ASP A 187 10.16 1.81 -27.62
CA ASP A 187 11.04 0.71 -27.20
C ASP A 187 11.44 0.79 -25.73
N LEU A 188 11.29 1.94 -25.07
CA LEU A 188 11.62 2.17 -23.67
C LEU A 188 10.38 1.98 -22.79
N VAL A 189 9.25 2.57 -23.21
CA VAL A 189 7.98 2.46 -22.52
C VAL A 189 7.01 1.71 -23.43
N GLY A 190 6.78 0.44 -23.15
CA GLY A 190 5.88 -0.39 -23.92
C GLY A 190 4.46 0.18 -24.03
N PRO A 191 3.53 -0.52 -24.69
CA PRO A 191 2.16 -0.03 -24.89
C PRO A 191 1.41 0.11 -23.56
N TRP A 192 0.61 1.17 -23.46
CA TRP A 192 -0.13 1.50 -22.25
C TRP A 192 -1.48 2.17 -22.55
N ALA A 193 -2.34 2.25 -21.55
CA ALA A 193 -3.63 2.89 -21.62
C ALA A 193 -3.82 3.89 -20.48
N THR A 194 -4.33 5.09 -20.76
CA THR A 194 -4.95 5.94 -19.74
C THR A 194 -6.40 5.50 -19.60
N ILE A 195 -6.74 4.89 -18.47
CA ILE A 195 -8.10 4.43 -18.17
C ILE A 195 -8.97 5.61 -17.79
N THR A 196 -8.50 6.39 -16.81
CA THR A 196 -9.03 7.69 -16.38
C THR A 196 -7.86 8.59 -15.98
N PRO A 197 -8.03 9.91 -15.86
CA PRO A 197 -6.99 10.75 -15.29
C PRO A 197 -6.49 10.21 -13.94
N GLY A 198 -5.19 9.98 -13.83
CA GLY A 198 -4.56 9.42 -12.62
C GLY A 198 -4.56 7.89 -12.52
N LEU A 199 -5.09 7.15 -13.51
CA LEU A 199 -5.04 5.70 -13.55
C LEU A 199 -4.57 5.19 -14.92
N LEU A 200 -3.41 4.55 -14.93
CA LEU A 200 -2.77 3.97 -16.10
C LEU A 200 -2.78 2.43 -16.02
N ALA A 201 -2.79 1.78 -17.17
CA ALA A 201 -2.54 0.34 -17.29
C ALA A 201 -1.49 0.09 -18.37
N TYR A 202 -0.47 -0.70 -18.06
CA TYR A 202 0.43 -1.25 -19.08
C TYR A 202 -0.19 -2.48 -19.70
N ILE A 203 0.03 -2.68 -21.00
CA ILE A 203 -0.59 -3.75 -21.79
C ILE A 203 0.46 -4.42 -22.69
N THR A 204 0.25 -5.67 -23.05
CA THR A 204 1.19 -6.40 -23.91
C THR A 204 1.23 -5.87 -25.34
N ASN A 205 0.12 -5.38 -25.88
CA ASN A 205 -0.03 -4.76 -27.19
C ASN A 205 -1.36 -4.00 -27.29
N THR A 206 -1.51 -3.17 -28.31
CA THR A 206 -2.71 -2.32 -28.52
C THR A 206 -3.89 -3.02 -29.17
N GLY A 207 -3.72 -4.25 -29.64
CA GLY A 207 -4.78 -5.06 -30.28
C GLY A 207 -5.82 -5.55 -29.27
N PRO A 208 -7.01 -5.97 -29.74
CA PRO A 208 -8.11 -6.40 -28.86
C PRO A 208 -7.75 -7.56 -27.91
N ALA A 209 -6.81 -8.43 -28.31
CA ALA A 209 -6.34 -9.57 -27.54
C ALA A 209 -5.13 -9.23 -26.63
N GLY A 210 -4.58 -8.02 -26.71
CA GLY A 210 -3.57 -7.55 -25.76
C GLY A 210 -4.11 -7.64 -24.33
N VAL A 211 -3.24 -7.91 -23.36
CA VAL A 211 -3.66 -8.09 -21.96
C VAL A 211 -3.01 -7.05 -21.06
N VAL A 212 -3.71 -6.65 -20.03
CA VAL A 212 -3.20 -5.77 -18.97
C VAL A 212 -2.16 -6.53 -18.15
N THR A 213 -0.99 -5.93 -17.96
CA THR A 213 0.13 -6.51 -17.21
C THR A 213 0.35 -5.83 -15.86
N SER A 214 0.08 -4.52 -15.77
CA SER A 214 0.22 -3.77 -14.53
C SER A 214 -0.62 -2.50 -14.54
N PHE A 215 -0.79 -1.91 -13.36
CA PHE A 215 -1.49 -0.64 -13.16
C PHE A 215 -0.61 0.33 -12.37
N VAL A 216 -0.83 1.62 -12.62
CA VAL A 216 -0.22 2.70 -11.85
C VAL A 216 -1.27 3.75 -11.55
N GLY A 217 -1.33 4.19 -10.29
CA GLY A 217 -2.16 5.29 -9.82
C GLY A 217 -1.32 6.40 -9.22
N GLY A 218 -1.73 7.64 -9.46
CA GLY A 218 -1.03 8.83 -8.97
C GLY A 218 0.13 9.25 -9.84
N THR A 219 1.12 9.90 -9.22
CA THR A 219 2.33 10.40 -9.89
C THR A 219 3.46 9.40 -9.68
N ALA A 220 3.88 8.72 -10.74
CA ALA A 220 5.05 7.86 -10.67
C ALA A 220 6.32 8.70 -10.42
N CYS A 221 7.20 8.17 -9.58
CA CYS A 221 8.59 8.61 -9.53
C CYS A 221 9.35 7.89 -10.65
N GLY A 222 10.34 8.56 -11.26
CA GLY A 222 11.27 7.87 -12.15
C GLY A 222 12.11 6.85 -11.37
N GLU A 223 12.21 5.64 -11.86
CA GLU A 223 13.16 4.64 -11.39
C GLU A 223 14.48 4.78 -12.16
#